data_4902cefea196efc7b9dd416e0009bb26
#
_entry.id   4902cefea196efc7b9dd416e0009bb26
#
_cell.length_a   1.000
_cell.length_b   1.000
_cell.length_c   1.000
_cell.angle_alpha   90.00
_cell.angle_beta   90.00
_cell.angle_gamma   90.00
#
_symmetry.space_group_name_H-M   'P 1'
#
loop_
_entity.id
_entity.type
_entity.pdbx_description
1 polymer ?
#
loop_
_entity_poly.entity_id
_entity_poly.type
_entity_poly.pdbx_seq_one_letter_code
_entity_poly.pdbx_strand_id
1 'polypeptide(L)'
;MYFTSSISVRINVNMHSYLDNPACSIFAHRGGSIESYENTIESFNYAVDLGCEYIETDVQLSSDGVPYIFHDDDLHRFIGKKLRFNDLNSNELNEIKLFDRFSIPTLKECMETFPNTKFNIDLKTNEVMKPAMKYLHSINAHSRVCIASFSDQRLDFVKKNYPNFCRSMGPSEILSLKLHSLGLKKFLPEADCVQIPIYKYGIKLATKKLIETAHRLNLKVHVWTINDAATMDKLINLGVDGIITDKPNLLKERIATKK
;
A
#
# COMPACT_ATOMS: atom_id res chain seq x y z
N MET A 1 -43.77 -29.41 7.79
CA MET A 1 -43.68 -27.99 7.42
C MET A 1 -42.39 -27.45 8.03
N TYR A 2 -41.28 -27.49 7.32
CA TYR A 2 -39.97 -26.96 7.80
C TYR A 2 -39.78 -25.58 7.18
N PHE A 3 -39.82 -24.55 7.99
CA PHE A 3 -39.42 -23.20 7.58
C PHE A 3 -37.90 -23.12 7.58
N THR A 4 -37.29 -23.11 6.41
CA THR A 4 -35.93 -22.67 6.24
C THR A 4 -35.87 -21.17 6.21
N SER A 5 -35.51 -20.55 7.34
CA SER A 5 -35.19 -19.12 7.37
C SER A 5 -33.82 -18.92 6.71
N SER A 6 -33.84 -18.46 5.48
CA SER A 6 -32.65 -17.91 4.84
C SER A 6 -32.25 -16.62 5.54
N ILE A 7 -31.24 -16.68 6.40
CA ILE A 7 -30.59 -15.49 6.94
C ILE A 7 -29.83 -14.82 5.79
N SER A 8 -30.46 -13.86 5.15
CA SER A 8 -29.81 -12.93 4.24
C SER A 8 -28.98 -11.96 5.08
N VAL A 9 -27.72 -12.30 5.31
CA VAL A 9 -26.75 -11.34 5.86
C VAL A 9 -26.49 -10.31 4.75
N ARG A 10 -27.22 -9.20 4.79
CA ARG A 10 -26.86 -8.00 4.04
C ARG A 10 -25.59 -7.45 4.66
N ILE A 11 -24.43 -7.77 4.08
CA ILE A 11 -23.17 -7.08 4.36
C ILE A 11 -23.33 -5.68 3.74
N ASN A 12 -23.82 -4.74 4.53
CA ASN A 12 -23.83 -3.32 4.16
C ASN A 12 -22.44 -2.76 4.52
N VAL A 13 -21.40 -3.24 3.81
CA VAL A 13 -20.04 -2.73 3.98
C VAL A 13 -19.94 -1.49 3.11
N ASN A 14 -20.13 -0.32 3.70
CA ASN A 14 -19.75 0.93 3.06
C ASN A 14 -18.26 0.86 2.75
N MET A 15 -17.88 1.17 1.51
CA MET A 15 -16.48 1.27 1.10
C MET A 15 -15.75 2.25 2.01
N HIS A 16 -14.53 1.90 2.43
CA HIS A 16 -13.72 2.76 3.28
C HIS A 16 -13.41 4.09 2.55
N SER A 17 -13.51 5.23 3.23
CA SER A 17 -13.35 6.58 2.64
C SER A 17 -11.97 6.81 1.97
N TYR A 18 -10.96 6.07 2.38
CA TYR A 18 -9.65 6.03 1.70
C TYR A 18 -9.78 5.57 0.24
N LEU A 19 -10.73 4.67 -0.08
CA LEU A 19 -10.89 3.99 -1.37
C LEU A 19 -12.01 4.58 -2.25
N ASP A 20 -12.48 5.78 -1.98
CA ASP A 20 -13.64 6.39 -2.63
C ASP A 20 -13.41 6.88 -4.08
N ASN A 21 -12.21 6.76 -4.63
CA ASN A 21 -11.94 7.13 -6.02
C ASN A 21 -12.61 6.16 -7.01
N PRO A 22 -13.47 6.63 -7.93
CA PRO A 22 -14.14 5.80 -8.91
C PRO A 22 -13.27 5.43 -10.13
N ALA A 23 -12.16 6.14 -10.35
CA ALA A 23 -11.23 5.92 -11.46
C ALA A 23 -10.07 5.01 -11.04
N CYS A 24 -9.30 4.52 -12.02
CA CYS A 24 -8.04 3.84 -11.73
C CYS A 24 -7.05 4.83 -11.09
N SER A 25 -6.71 4.59 -9.83
CA SER A 25 -5.85 5.46 -9.03
C SER A 25 -4.38 5.26 -9.33
N ILE A 26 -3.61 6.35 -9.27
CA ILE A 26 -2.15 6.34 -9.37
C ILE A 26 -1.58 6.27 -7.97
N PHE A 27 -0.89 5.16 -7.64
CA PHE A 27 -0.09 5.03 -6.44
C PHE A 27 1.38 5.25 -6.81
N ALA A 28 1.94 6.39 -6.44
CA ALA A 28 3.35 6.69 -6.68
C ALA A 28 4.19 5.84 -5.72
N HIS A 29 4.77 4.73 -6.21
CA HIS A 29 5.59 3.80 -5.44
C HIS A 29 6.84 4.49 -4.93
N ARG A 30 6.95 4.65 -3.60
CA ARG A 30 7.99 5.43 -2.92
C ARG A 30 8.11 6.87 -3.45
N GLY A 31 6.98 7.46 -3.92
CA GLY A 31 6.94 8.77 -4.54
C GLY A 31 7.29 8.80 -6.04
N GLY A 32 7.51 7.65 -6.69
CA GLY A 32 7.90 7.56 -8.11
C GLY A 32 9.39 7.32 -8.29
N SER A 33 9.90 6.18 -7.80
CA SER A 33 11.33 5.86 -7.62
C SER A 33 12.18 5.82 -8.90
N ILE A 34 11.58 5.77 -10.09
CA ILE A 34 12.32 5.87 -11.37
C ILE A 34 12.33 7.30 -11.90
N GLU A 35 11.30 8.08 -11.59
CA GLU A 35 11.15 9.46 -12.05
C GLU A 35 11.66 10.47 -11.02
N SER A 36 11.89 10.03 -9.77
CA SER A 36 12.40 10.85 -8.67
C SER A 36 13.26 10.01 -7.70
N TYR A 37 13.53 10.53 -6.50
CA TYR A 37 14.39 9.93 -5.48
C TYR A 37 13.55 9.21 -4.42
N GLU A 38 13.46 7.88 -4.47
CA GLU A 38 12.56 7.08 -3.64
C GLU A 38 12.56 7.44 -2.14
N ASN A 39 11.36 7.44 -1.54
CA ASN A 39 11.15 7.59 -0.10
C ASN A 39 11.79 8.87 0.49
N THR A 40 11.75 9.98 -0.26
CA THR A 40 12.16 11.33 0.18
C THR A 40 10.99 12.29 0.15
N ILE A 41 11.09 13.40 0.89
CA ILE A 41 10.10 14.48 0.81
C ILE A 41 10.00 15.04 -0.62
N GLU A 42 11.13 15.10 -1.33
CA GLU A 42 11.21 15.56 -2.72
C GLU A 42 10.44 14.65 -3.68
N SER A 43 10.53 13.32 -3.52
CA SER A 43 9.75 12.40 -4.36
C SER A 43 8.26 12.49 -4.08
N PHE A 44 7.88 12.75 -2.83
CA PHE A 44 6.49 12.92 -2.46
C PHE A 44 5.92 14.24 -2.98
N ASN A 45 6.71 15.36 -2.94
CA ASN A 45 6.36 16.60 -3.62
C ASN A 45 6.17 16.38 -5.11
N TYR A 46 7.12 15.68 -5.78
CA TYR A 46 6.99 15.36 -7.20
C TYR A 46 5.68 14.63 -7.50
N ALA A 47 5.31 13.60 -6.71
CA ALA A 47 4.07 12.86 -6.89
C ALA A 47 2.83 13.76 -6.68
N VAL A 48 2.85 14.64 -5.67
CA VAL A 48 1.77 15.59 -5.38
C VAL A 48 1.62 16.60 -6.51
N ASP A 49 2.73 17.18 -7.00
CA ASP A 49 2.74 18.14 -8.11
C ASP A 49 2.24 17.52 -9.42
N LEU A 50 2.47 16.21 -9.63
CA LEU A 50 1.85 15.47 -10.71
C LEU A 50 0.33 15.29 -10.53
N GLY A 51 -0.22 15.54 -9.35
CA GLY A 51 -1.61 15.28 -9.01
C GLY A 51 -1.90 13.82 -8.65
N CYS A 52 -0.90 13.07 -8.20
CA CYS A 52 -1.12 11.75 -7.63
C CYS A 52 -1.87 11.88 -6.29
N GLU A 53 -3.01 11.22 -6.18
CA GLU A 53 -3.79 11.21 -4.94
C GLU A 53 -3.16 10.31 -3.87
N TYR A 54 -2.47 9.25 -4.31
CA TYR A 54 -1.90 8.23 -3.43
C TYR A 54 -0.38 8.17 -3.59
N ILE A 55 0.30 8.18 -2.45
CA ILE A 55 1.71 7.83 -2.32
C ILE A 55 1.81 6.47 -1.63
N GLU A 56 2.54 5.55 -2.22
CA GLU A 56 2.93 4.32 -1.55
C GLU A 56 4.31 4.50 -0.94
N THR A 57 4.51 3.97 0.27
CA THR A 57 5.77 4.10 1.01
C THR A 57 5.94 3.00 2.05
N ASP A 58 7.16 2.85 2.54
CA ASP A 58 7.59 1.84 3.48
C ASP A 58 7.99 2.47 4.82
N VAL A 59 7.70 1.79 5.92
CA VAL A 59 8.07 2.29 7.27
C VAL A 59 8.91 1.26 8.01
N GLN A 60 10.10 1.73 8.44
CA GLN A 60 11.06 1.04 9.29
C GLN A 60 11.13 1.71 10.67
N LEU A 61 11.77 1.07 11.65
CA LEU A 61 11.95 1.60 13.00
C LEU A 61 13.44 1.78 13.31
N SER A 62 13.82 2.95 13.87
CA SER A 62 15.15 3.14 14.46
C SER A 62 15.32 2.36 15.77
N SER A 63 16.55 2.17 16.23
CA SER A 63 16.83 1.45 17.47
C SER A 63 16.25 2.13 18.73
N ASP A 64 16.05 3.44 18.68
CA ASP A 64 15.43 4.25 19.73
C ASP A 64 13.92 4.46 19.56
N GLY A 65 13.30 3.75 18.59
CA GLY A 65 11.85 3.63 18.47
C GLY A 65 11.15 4.71 17.66
N VAL A 66 11.86 5.43 16.78
CA VAL A 66 11.29 6.42 15.86
C VAL A 66 10.96 5.76 14.52
N PRO A 67 9.70 5.85 13.99
CA PRO A 67 9.35 5.38 12.66
C PRO A 67 9.89 6.30 11.56
N TYR A 68 10.58 5.72 10.57
CA TYR A 68 11.16 6.39 9.41
C TYR A 68 10.60 5.85 8.11
N ILE A 69 10.59 6.67 7.08
CA ILE A 69 10.26 6.28 5.70
C ILE A 69 11.49 5.64 5.05
N PHE A 70 11.52 4.32 5.00
CA PHE A 70 12.65 3.58 4.43
C PHE A 70 12.26 2.14 4.07
N HIS A 71 12.79 1.63 2.95
CA HIS A 71 12.41 0.31 2.43
C HIS A 71 13.33 -0.82 2.87
N ASP A 72 14.66 -0.65 2.70
CA ASP A 72 15.63 -1.74 2.78
C ASP A 72 15.91 -2.14 4.24
N ASP A 73 16.34 -3.37 4.48
CA ASP A 73 16.76 -3.82 5.80
C ASP A 73 18.08 -3.19 6.24
N ASP A 74 18.89 -2.72 5.28
CA ASP A 74 20.19 -2.07 5.51
C ASP A 74 20.42 -0.88 4.55
N LEU A 75 21.49 -0.14 4.83
CA LEU A 75 21.85 1.08 4.09
C LEU A 75 22.82 0.83 2.92
N HIS A 76 23.14 -0.44 2.61
CA HIS A 76 24.19 -0.78 1.65
C HIS A 76 23.98 -0.14 0.27
N ARG A 77 22.75 -0.14 -0.22
CA ARG A 77 22.39 0.41 -1.54
C ARG A 77 22.63 1.92 -1.66
N PHE A 78 22.56 2.65 -0.55
CA PHE A 78 22.63 4.11 -0.53
C PHE A 78 24.02 4.64 -0.16
N ILE A 79 24.71 3.99 0.81
CA ILE A 79 25.98 4.49 1.34
C ILE A 79 27.12 3.47 1.25
N GLY A 80 26.91 2.32 0.57
CA GLY A 80 27.92 1.28 0.38
C GLY A 80 28.28 0.48 1.65
N LYS A 81 27.62 0.74 2.79
CA LYS A 81 27.90 0.08 4.08
C LYS A 81 26.73 -0.81 4.50
N LYS A 82 27.02 -2.06 4.89
CA LYS A 82 26.02 -2.99 5.44
C LYS A 82 25.71 -2.66 6.91
N LEU A 83 25.06 -1.51 7.13
CA LEU A 83 24.52 -1.12 8.43
C LEU A 83 23.03 -1.43 8.43
N ARG A 84 22.59 -2.27 9.35
CA ARG A 84 21.15 -2.56 9.49
C ARG A 84 20.42 -1.31 9.97
N PHE A 85 19.29 -1.02 9.34
CA PHE A 85 18.53 0.20 9.62
C PHE A 85 18.12 0.28 11.09
N ASN A 86 17.56 -0.81 11.63
CA ASN A 86 17.06 -0.88 13.00
C ASN A 86 18.15 -1.01 14.10
N ASP A 87 19.42 -1.11 13.74
CA ASP A 87 20.52 -1.02 14.70
C ASP A 87 20.94 0.43 14.97
N LEU A 88 20.51 1.38 14.11
CA LEU A 88 20.86 2.80 14.20
C LEU A 88 19.78 3.59 14.94
N ASN A 89 20.22 4.53 15.80
CA ASN A 89 19.33 5.45 16.47
C ASN A 89 18.98 6.67 15.57
N SER A 90 18.02 7.49 15.99
CA SER A 90 17.55 8.64 15.23
C SER A 90 18.62 9.68 14.95
N ASN A 91 19.58 9.91 15.87
CA ASN A 91 20.67 10.84 15.63
C ASN A 91 21.60 10.33 14.51
N GLU A 92 21.92 9.03 14.51
CA GLU A 92 22.74 8.42 13.48
C GLU A 92 22.03 8.43 12.10
N LEU A 93 20.72 8.12 12.06
CA LEU A 93 19.93 8.15 10.83
C LEU A 93 19.79 9.56 10.24
N ASN A 94 19.69 10.58 11.07
CA ASN A 94 19.57 11.98 10.61
C ASN A 94 20.84 12.50 9.92
N GLU A 95 22.01 11.94 10.23
CA GLU A 95 23.28 12.27 9.57
C GLU A 95 23.43 11.61 8.19
N ILE A 96 22.62 10.59 7.90
CA ILE A 96 22.69 9.85 6.63
C ILE A 96 21.99 10.63 5.53
N LYS A 97 22.63 10.69 4.35
CA LYS A 97 22.06 11.29 3.16
C LYS A 97 21.82 10.24 2.09
N LEU A 98 20.56 10.03 1.75
CA LEU A 98 20.18 9.24 0.58
C LEU A 98 20.57 9.99 -0.69
N PHE A 99 21.17 9.28 -1.66
CA PHE A 99 21.62 9.86 -2.92
C PHE A 99 22.57 11.05 -2.72
N ASP A 100 23.40 11.01 -1.65
CA ASP A 100 24.34 12.06 -1.23
C ASP A 100 23.71 13.44 -0.97
N ARG A 101 22.38 13.52 -0.84
CA ARG A 101 21.65 14.82 -0.82
C ARG A 101 20.50 14.86 0.17
N PHE A 102 19.65 13.84 0.23
CA PHE A 102 18.36 13.90 0.93
C PHE A 102 18.42 13.19 2.29
N SER A 103 17.82 13.79 3.29
CA SER A 103 17.63 13.12 4.58
C SER A 103 16.60 11.99 4.48
N ILE A 104 16.71 11.00 5.36
CA ILE A 104 15.68 9.98 5.53
C ILE A 104 14.55 10.61 6.33
N PRO A 105 13.34 10.77 5.79
CA PRO A 105 12.26 11.44 6.52
C PRO A 105 11.67 10.50 7.60
N THR A 106 11.27 11.06 8.72
CA THR A 106 10.46 10.35 9.69
C THR A 106 9.02 10.21 9.18
N LEU A 107 8.28 9.20 9.68
CA LEU A 107 6.84 9.08 9.41
C LEU A 107 6.10 10.35 9.86
N LYS A 108 6.52 10.96 10.98
CA LYS A 108 5.94 12.21 11.49
C LYS A 108 6.12 13.35 10.49
N GLU A 109 7.35 13.61 10.07
CA GLU A 109 7.67 14.66 9.09
C GLU A 109 6.89 14.48 7.79
N CYS A 110 6.83 13.25 7.27
CA CYS A 110 6.06 12.92 6.08
C CYS A 110 4.57 13.27 6.22
N MET A 111 3.94 12.82 7.32
CA MET A 111 2.50 13.02 7.53
C MET A 111 2.14 14.48 7.81
N GLU A 112 3.04 15.27 8.40
CA GLU A 112 2.88 16.70 8.66
C GLU A 112 3.11 17.55 7.38
N THR A 113 4.07 17.16 6.53
CA THR A 113 4.35 17.84 5.26
C THR A 113 3.22 17.63 4.25
N PHE A 114 2.57 16.47 4.26
CA PHE A 114 1.52 16.11 3.30
C PHE A 114 0.16 15.83 3.98
N PRO A 115 -0.48 16.83 4.59
CA PRO A 115 -1.69 16.62 5.41
C PRO A 115 -2.91 16.15 4.60
N ASN A 116 -2.96 16.44 3.29
CA ASN A 116 -4.09 16.15 2.40
C ASN A 116 -3.84 14.94 1.49
N THR A 117 -2.65 14.35 1.51
CA THR A 117 -2.28 13.23 0.65
C THR A 117 -2.69 11.90 1.27
N LYS A 118 -3.18 10.98 0.46
CA LYS A 118 -3.47 9.62 0.88
C LYS A 118 -2.21 8.76 0.79
N PHE A 119 -1.92 8.00 1.85
CA PHE A 119 -0.74 7.15 1.94
C PHE A 119 -1.11 5.67 2.01
N ASN A 120 -0.44 4.85 1.19
CA ASN A 120 -0.39 3.40 1.33
C ASN A 120 0.91 3.03 2.04
N ILE A 121 0.84 2.58 3.29
CA ILE A 121 2.01 2.37 4.14
C ILE A 121 2.28 0.88 4.34
N ASP A 122 3.42 0.37 3.85
CA ASP A 122 3.91 -0.97 4.16
C ASP A 122 4.68 -0.96 5.50
N LEU A 123 4.16 -1.68 6.48
CA LEU A 123 4.86 -1.92 7.75
C LEU A 123 5.90 -3.02 7.56
N LYS A 124 7.20 -2.68 7.57
CA LYS A 124 8.30 -3.59 7.20
C LYS A 124 8.63 -4.62 8.27
N THR A 125 8.53 -4.26 9.55
CA THR A 125 8.91 -5.10 10.69
C THR A 125 7.81 -5.22 11.73
N ASN A 126 7.92 -6.19 12.65
CA ASN A 126 6.94 -6.32 13.74
C ASN A 126 7.10 -5.20 14.78
N GLU A 127 8.30 -4.72 14.95
CA GLU A 127 8.66 -3.71 15.94
C GLU A 127 8.03 -2.35 15.58
N VAL A 128 7.96 -2.01 14.28
CA VAL A 128 7.41 -0.74 13.81
C VAL A 128 5.89 -0.63 13.94
N MET A 129 5.17 -1.77 14.05
CA MET A 129 3.70 -1.78 14.10
C MET A 129 3.14 -0.83 15.17
N LYS A 130 3.57 -1.00 16.42
CA LYS A 130 3.03 -0.22 17.54
C LYS A 130 3.38 1.26 17.45
N PRO A 131 4.66 1.65 17.27
CA PRO A 131 5.03 3.06 17.15
C PRO A 131 4.33 3.76 15.98
N ALA A 132 4.34 3.17 14.78
CA ALA A 132 3.71 3.75 13.60
C ALA A 132 2.19 3.90 13.79
N MET A 133 1.50 2.85 14.21
CA MET A 133 0.05 2.88 14.38
C MET A 133 -0.39 3.82 15.51
N LYS A 134 0.37 3.89 16.62
CA LYS A 134 0.11 4.84 17.71
C LYS A 134 0.18 6.28 17.20
N TYR A 135 1.19 6.61 16.42
CA TYR A 135 1.34 7.94 15.83
C TYR A 135 0.20 8.24 14.85
N LEU A 136 -0.04 7.37 13.84
CA LEU A 136 -1.09 7.55 12.85
C LEU A 136 -2.49 7.71 13.48
N HIS A 137 -2.76 6.95 14.54
CA HIS A 137 -4.01 7.05 15.29
C HIS A 137 -4.13 8.39 16.04
N SER A 138 -3.03 8.87 16.65
CA SER A 138 -3.01 10.14 17.41
C SER A 138 -3.31 11.37 16.55
N ILE A 139 -3.02 11.31 15.24
CA ILE A 139 -3.31 12.37 14.27
C ILE A 139 -4.58 12.13 13.46
N ASN A 140 -5.40 11.14 13.85
CA ASN A 140 -6.65 10.76 13.16
C ASN A 140 -6.48 10.48 11.66
N ALA A 141 -5.37 9.81 11.26
CA ALA A 141 -5.02 9.57 9.86
C ALA A 141 -5.86 8.48 9.17
N HIS A 142 -6.85 7.88 9.83
CA HIS A 142 -7.61 6.71 9.34
C HIS A 142 -8.30 6.93 7.98
N SER A 143 -8.75 8.14 7.67
CA SER A 143 -9.40 8.44 6.38
C SER A 143 -8.43 8.59 5.20
N ARG A 144 -7.13 8.75 5.49
CA ARG A 144 -6.09 9.00 4.47
C ARG A 144 -4.91 8.02 4.49
N VAL A 145 -5.00 6.94 5.28
CA VAL A 145 -3.96 5.93 5.34
C VAL A 145 -4.55 4.54 5.17
N CYS A 146 -3.97 3.77 4.24
CA CYS A 146 -4.16 2.33 4.14
C CYS A 146 -2.91 1.62 4.63
N ILE A 147 -3.08 0.61 5.46
CA ILE A 147 -1.97 -0.22 5.95
C ILE A 147 -1.83 -1.46 5.08
N ALA A 148 -0.62 -1.64 4.57
CA ALA A 148 -0.19 -2.82 3.84
C ALA A 148 0.89 -3.58 4.63
N SER A 149 1.06 -4.86 4.36
CA SER A 149 2.20 -5.63 4.82
C SER A 149 2.27 -7.00 4.14
N PHE A 150 3.47 -7.54 4.02
CA PHE A 150 3.73 -8.92 3.62
C PHE A 150 3.59 -9.94 4.77
N SER A 151 3.08 -9.50 5.93
CA SER A 151 2.88 -10.34 7.12
C SER A 151 1.43 -10.31 7.57
N ASP A 152 0.77 -11.47 7.57
CA ASP A 152 -0.57 -11.63 8.13
C ASP A 152 -0.61 -11.16 9.60
N GLN A 153 0.44 -11.48 10.40
CA GLN A 153 0.52 -11.08 11.81
C GLN A 153 0.44 -9.55 12.00
N ARG A 154 1.12 -8.78 11.14
CA ARG A 154 1.09 -7.31 11.19
C ARG A 154 -0.29 -6.77 10.85
N LEU A 155 -0.92 -7.32 9.83
CA LEU A 155 -2.26 -6.91 9.42
C LEU A 155 -3.34 -7.32 10.43
N ASP A 156 -3.21 -8.48 11.07
CA ASP A 156 -4.10 -8.92 12.16
C ASP A 156 -3.96 -8.01 13.40
N PHE A 157 -2.76 -7.54 13.70
CA PHE A 157 -2.56 -6.54 14.75
C PHE A 157 -3.30 -5.24 14.46
N VAL A 158 -3.20 -4.73 13.21
CA VAL A 158 -3.92 -3.52 12.78
C VAL A 158 -5.43 -3.73 12.84
N LYS A 159 -5.94 -4.80 12.27
CA LYS A 159 -7.35 -5.18 12.30
C LYS A 159 -7.91 -5.19 13.74
N LYS A 160 -7.18 -5.81 14.67
CA LYS A 160 -7.63 -5.98 16.07
C LYS A 160 -7.60 -4.67 16.87
N ASN A 161 -6.56 -3.83 16.67
CA ASN A 161 -6.31 -2.69 17.55
C ASN A 161 -6.70 -1.35 16.92
N TYR A 162 -6.82 -1.30 15.59
CA TYR A 162 -7.08 -0.08 14.81
C TYR A 162 -8.07 -0.33 13.68
N PRO A 163 -9.29 -0.85 13.96
CA PRO A 163 -10.25 -1.33 12.96
C PRO A 163 -10.78 -0.25 12.01
N ASN A 164 -10.57 1.03 12.34
CA ASN A 164 -11.01 2.16 11.52
C ASN A 164 -10.00 2.54 10.42
N PHE A 165 -8.81 1.90 10.37
CA PHE A 165 -7.87 2.12 9.28
C PHE A 165 -8.19 1.21 8.11
N CYS A 166 -8.09 1.76 6.89
CA CYS A 166 -8.07 0.96 5.67
C CYS A 166 -6.93 -0.07 5.74
N ARG A 167 -7.22 -1.31 5.37
CA ARG A 167 -6.25 -2.41 5.41
C ARG A 167 -6.27 -3.19 4.12
N SER A 168 -5.10 -3.47 3.56
CA SER A 168 -4.96 -4.43 2.47
C SER A 168 -5.03 -5.87 2.98
N MET A 169 -5.32 -6.81 2.08
CA MET A 169 -5.22 -8.25 2.36
C MET A 169 -3.78 -8.66 2.61
N GLY A 170 -3.60 -9.54 3.60
CA GLY A 170 -2.36 -10.28 3.81
C GLY A 170 -2.21 -11.48 2.86
N PRO A 171 -1.01 -12.13 2.87
CA PRO A 171 -0.74 -13.28 2.01
C PRO A 171 -1.76 -14.42 2.10
N SER A 172 -2.22 -14.77 3.28
CA SER A 172 -3.21 -15.83 3.51
C SER A 172 -4.61 -15.48 2.99
N GLU A 173 -5.02 -14.20 3.12
CA GLU A 173 -6.28 -13.71 2.58
C GLU A 173 -6.24 -13.66 1.04
N ILE A 174 -5.11 -13.24 0.44
CA ILE A 174 -4.90 -13.25 -1.02
C ILE A 174 -5.00 -14.67 -1.59
N LEU A 175 -4.37 -15.65 -0.92
CA LEU A 175 -4.51 -17.07 -1.29
C LEU A 175 -5.97 -17.52 -1.20
N SER A 176 -6.66 -17.17 -0.12
CA SER A 176 -8.08 -17.51 0.08
C SER A 176 -8.97 -16.89 -1.00
N LEU A 177 -8.75 -15.62 -1.36
CA LEU A 177 -9.44 -14.95 -2.48
C LEU A 177 -9.16 -15.66 -3.81
N LYS A 178 -7.91 -16.08 -4.06
CA LYS A 178 -7.55 -16.82 -5.27
C LYS A 178 -8.30 -18.16 -5.35
N LEU A 179 -8.33 -18.93 -4.27
CA LEU A 179 -9.07 -20.19 -4.21
C LEU A 179 -10.59 -19.98 -4.37
N HIS A 180 -11.12 -18.91 -3.77
CA HIS A 180 -12.51 -18.53 -3.94
C HIS A 180 -12.83 -18.18 -5.40
N SER A 181 -11.95 -17.42 -6.07
CA SER A 181 -12.09 -17.09 -7.48
C SER A 181 -12.11 -18.31 -8.40
N LEU A 182 -11.53 -19.42 -7.96
CA LEU A 182 -11.53 -20.69 -8.69
C LEU A 182 -12.73 -21.60 -8.32
N GLY A 183 -13.54 -21.20 -7.32
CA GLY A 183 -14.66 -22.01 -6.82
C GLY A 183 -14.25 -23.12 -5.83
N LEU A 184 -13.00 -23.10 -5.37
CA LEU A 184 -12.41 -24.14 -4.50
C LEU A 184 -12.62 -23.88 -3.01
N LYS A 185 -12.98 -22.65 -2.62
CA LYS A 185 -13.16 -22.25 -1.22
C LYS A 185 -14.21 -21.15 -1.13
N LYS A 186 -15.07 -21.18 -0.10
CA LYS A 186 -15.85 -20.00 0.28
C LYS A 186 -14.97 -19.05 1.08
N PHE A 187 -15.04 -17.75 0.80
CA PHE A 187 -14.24 -16.73 1.45
C PHE A 187 -15.06 -15.46 1.60
N LEU A 188 -15.00 -14.86 2.78
CA LEU A 188 -15.54 -13.52 3.08
C LEU A 188 -14.36 -12.67 3.53
N PRO A 189 -14.07 -11.57 2.83
CA PRO A 189 -12.96 -10.69 3.19
C PRO A 189 -13.28 -9.87 4.44
N GLU A 190 -12.23 -9.59 5.20
CA GLU A 190 -12.27 -8.64 6.31
C GLU A 190 -11.35 -7.44 6.05
N ALA A 191 -10.68 -7.41 4.90
CA ALA A 191 -9.87 -6.30 4.40
C ALA A 191 -10.70 -5.44 3.45
N ASP A 192 -10.23 -4.22 3.19
CA ASP A 192 -10.91 -3.23 2.35
C ASP A 192 -10.43 -3.30 0.89
N CYS A 193 -9.19 -3.73 0.66
CA CYS A 193 -8.62 -3.85 -0.68
C CYS A 193 -7.66 -5.05 -0.78
N VAL A 194 -7.33 -5.41 -2.01
CA VAL A 194 -6.31 -6.41 -2.32
C VAL A 194 -5.22 -5.79 -3.18
N GLN A 195 -3.96 -5.94 -2.76
CA GLN A 195 -2.77 -5.43 -3.44
C GLN A 195 -1.90 -6.60 -3.87
N ILE A 196 -1.79 -6.83 -5.18
CA ILE A 196 -1.19 -8.03 -5.75
C ILE A 196 -0.17 -7.74 -6.85
N PRO A 197 0.88 -8.56 -6.98
CA PRO A 197 1.69 -8.58 -8.20
C PRO A 197 0.94 -9.28 -9.33
N ILE A 198 1.40 -9.10 -10.56
CA ILE A 198 0.85 -9.86 -11.70
C ILE A 198 1.05 -11.35 -11.50
N TYR A 199 2.26 -11.76 -11.06
CA TYR A 199 2.62 -13.14 -10.77
C TYR A 199 3.25 -13.26 -9.39
N LYS A 200 2.96 -14.35 -8.67
CA LYS A 200 3.67 -14.76 -7.45
C LYS A 200 3.88 -16.26 -7.48
N TYR A 201 5.13 -16.70 -7.30
CA TYR A 201 5.54 -18.11 -7.36
C TYR A 201 5.02 -18.84 -8.62
N GLY A 202 5.11 -18.20 -9.80
CA GLY A 202 4.62 -18.74 -11.07
C GLY A 202 3.11 -18.69 -11.27
N ILE A 203 2.34 -18.32 -10.26
CA ILE A 203 0.87 -18.23 -10.33
C ILE A 203 0.47 -16.82 -10.75
N LYS A 204 -0.32 -16.71 -11.83
CA LYS A 204 -0.91 -15.44 -12.26
C LYS A 204 -2.03 -15.03 -11.30
N LEU A 205 -1.85 -13.90 -10.61
CA LEU A 205 -2.83 -13.32 -9.69
C LEU A 205 -3.72 -12.29 -10.39
N ALA A 206 -3.13 -11.32 -11.11
CA ALA A 206 -3.89 -10.29 -11.81
C ALA A 206 -4.61 -10.87 -13.05
N THR A 207 -5.73 -11.55 -12.81
CA THR A 207 -6.59 -12.14 -13.83
C THR A 207 -7.97 -11.50 -13.79
N LYS A 208 -8.66 -11.42 -14.95
CA LYS A 208 -10.04 -10.92 -15.03
C LYS A 208 -10.94 -11.59 -13.97
N LYS A 209 -10.87 -12.92 -13.86
CA LYS A 209 -11.68 -13.70 -12.91
C LYS A 209 -11.43 -13.30 -11.44
N LEU A 210 -10.16 -13.06 -11.04
CA LEU A 210 -9.84 -12.64 -9.67
C LEU A 210 -10.34 -11.22 -9.42
N ILE A 211 -10.11 -10.30 -10.36
CA ILE A 211 -10.54 -8.89 -10.27
C ILE A 211 -12.07 -8.81 -10.13
N GLU A 212 -12.82 -9.47 -11.02
CA GLU A 212 -14.28 -9.52 -10.95
C GLU A 212 -14.78 -10.18 -9.65
N THR A 213 -14.06 -11.16 -9.13
CA THR A 213 -14.39 -11.80 -7.84
C THR A 213 -14.17 -10.85 -6.68
N ALA A 214 -13.06 -10.12 -6.67
CA ALA A 214 -12.77 -9.10 -5.67
C ALA A 214 -13.85 -8.01 -5.68
N HIS A 215 -14.23 -7.51 -6.85
CA HIS A 215 -15.29 -6.49 -7.00
C HIS A 215 -16.66 -6.99 -6.48
N ARG A 216 -17.04 -8.26 -6.76
CA ARG A 216 -18.28 -8.83 -6.19
C ARG A 216 -18.27 -8.93 -4.67
N LEU A 217 -17.06 -8.97 -4.07
CA LEU A 217 -16.85 -8.95 -2.63
C LEU A 217 -16.64 -7.53 -2.09
N ASN A 218 -16.89 -6.50 -2.89
CA ASN A 218 -16.70 -5.08 -2.56
C ASN A 218 -15.26 -4.71 -2.19
N LEU A 219 -14.27 -5.37 -2.80
CA LEU A 219 -12.85 -5.10 -2.62
C LEU A 219 -12.30 -4.29 -3.78
N LYS A 220 -11.48 -3.27 -3.49
CA LYS A 220 -10.65 -2.61 -4.50
C LYS A 220 -9.41 -3.42 -4.82
N VAL A 221 -9.00 -3.42 -6.09
CA VAL A 221 -7.84 -4.19 -6.59
C VAL A 221 -6.75 -3.24 -7.06
N HIS A 222 -5.60 -3.29 -6.39
CA HIS A 222 -4.41 -2.55 -6.79
C HIS A 222 -3.31 -3.52 -7.24
N VAL A 223 -2.58 -3.16 -8.31
CA VAL A 223 -1.54 -4.05 -8.87
C VAL A 223 -0.17 -3.36 -8.84
N TRP A 224 0.85 -4.07 -8.38
CA TRP A 224 2.22 -3.58 -8.18
C TRP A 224 3.30 -4.54 -8.74
N THR A 225 4.55 -4.10 -8.99
CA THR A 225 4.92 -2.74 -9.34
C THR A 225 4.99 -2.68 -10.85
N ILE A 226 4.29 -1.77 -11.51
CA ILE A 226 4.08 -1.77 -12.96
C ILE A 226 4.71 -0.54 -13.57
N ASN A 227 5.69 -0.73 -14.46
CA ASN A 227 6.52 0.35 -14.99
C ASN A 227 6.55 0.45 -16.52
N ASP A 228 5.76 -0.37 -17.21
CA ASP A 228 5.66 -0.33 -18.67
C ASP A 228 4.25 -0.02 -19.16
N ALA A 229 4.15 0.79 -20.21
CA ALA A 229 2.89 1.30 -20.75
C ALA A 229 1.93 0.20 -21.21
N ALA A 230 2.43 -0.85 -21.85
CA ALA A 230 1.58 -1.93 -22.39
C ALA A 230 0.89 -2.71 -21.27
N THR A 231 1.60 -2.97 -20.16
CA THR A 231 1.04 -3.62 -18.97
C THR A 231 0.06 -2.69 -18.25
N MET A 232 0.37 -1.39 -18.12
CA MET A 232 -0.55 -0.39 -17.58
C MET A 232 -1.87 -0.39 -18.35
N ASP A 233 -1.82 -0.30 -19.67
CA ASP A 233 -2.99 -0.32 -20.54
C ASP A 233 -3.84 -1.58 -20.37
N LYS A 234 -3.17 -2.73 -20.27
CA LYS A 234 -3.84 -4.02 -20.08
C LYS A 234 -4.55 -4.09 -18.74
N LEU A 235 -3.94 -3.61 -17.66
CA LEU A 235 -4.52 -3.62 -16.32
C LEU A 235 -5.70 -2.64 -16.22
N ILE A 236 -5.57 -1.43 -16.79
CA ILE A 236 -6.68 -0.46 -16.89
C ILE A 236 -7.87 -1.10 -17.62
N ASN A 237 -7.62 -1.77 -18.76
CA ASN A 237 -8.68 -2.45 -19.50
C ASN A 237 -9.26 -3.67 -18.76
N LEU A 238 -8.52 -4.28 -17.84
CA LEU A 238 -9.02 -5.34 -16.96
C LEU A 238 -9.87 -4.78 -15.81
N GLY A 239 -9.92 -3.46 -15.62
CA GLY A 239 -10.72 -2.79 -14.61
C GLY A 239 -10.09 -2.83 -13.22
N VAL A 240 -8.76 -2.79 -13.09
CA VAL A 240 -8.12 -2.61 -11.78
C VAL A 240 -8.42 -1.22 -11.24
N ASP A 241 -8.55 -1.09 -9.91
CA ASP A 241 -8.89 0.17 -9.25
C ASP A 241 -7.67 1.05 -8.98
N GLY A 242 -6.48 0.50 -9.09
CA GLY A 242 -5.25 1.28 -8.96
C GLY A 242 -4.01 0.53 -9.41
N ILE A 243 -3.00 1.28 -9.77
CA ILE A 243 -1.69 0.77 -10.16
C ILE A 243 -0.63 1.45 -9.30
N ILE A 244 0.21 0.64 -8.65
CA ILE A 244 1.38 1.07 -7.90
C ILE A 244 2.57 1.04 -8.87
N THR A 245 3.23 2.18 -9.08
CA THR A 245 4.24 2.36 -10.12
C THR A 245 5.38 3.28 -9.68
N ASP A 246 6.59 2.97 -10.18
CA ASP A 246 7.75 3.85 -10.09
C ASP A 246 7.73 4.99 -11.12
N LYS A 247 6.75 4.93 -12.06
CA LYS A 247 6.59 5.89 -13.15
C LYS A 247 5.19 6.50 -13.14
N PRO A 248 4.85 7.32 -12.13
CA PRO A 248 3.53 7.89 -11.98
C PRO A 248 3.14 8.83 -13.13
N ASN A 249 4.09 9.58 -13.72
CA ASN A 249 3.82 10.41 -14.87
C ASN A 249 3.42 9.59 -16.10
N LEU A 250 4.15 8.51 -16.39
CA LEU A 250 3.78 7.58 -17.47
C LEU A 250 2.37 7.03 -17.26
N LEU A 251 2.02 6.60 -16.05
CA LEU A 251 0.68 6.07 -15.76
C LEU A 251 -0.41 7.14 -15.94
N LYS A 252 -0.15 8.38 -15.52
CA LYS A 252 -1.04 9.52 -15.72
C LYS A 252 -1.35 9.74 -17.21
N GLU A 253 -0.33 9.71 -18.06
CA GLU A 253 -0.48 9.80 -19.52
C GLU A 253 -1.34 8.65 -20.06
N ARG A 254 -1.11 7.40 -19.59
CA ARG A 254 -1.90 6.23 -20.04
C ARG A 254 -3.37 6.32 -19.64
N ILE A 255 -3.68 6.81 -18.44
CA ILE A 255 -5.07 7.02 -18.00
C ILE A 255 -5.75 8.12 -18.83
N ALA A 256 -5.04 9.21 -19.14
CA ALA A 256 -5.58 10.32 -19.93
C ALA A 256 -5.95 9.91 -21.37
N THR A 257 -5.21 8.99 -21.98
CA THR A 257 -5.49 8.49 -23.33
C THR A 257 -6.70 7.56 -23.44
N LYS A 258 -7.30 7.17 -22.29
CA LYS A 258 -8.44 6.23 -22.23
C LYS A 258 -9.76 6.87 -21.80
N LYS A 259 -9.71 8.16 -21.51
CA LYS A 259 -10.91 8.99 -21.29
C LYS A 259 -11.41 9.54 -22.62
#